data_e000b8c1a2cb13893b0de0f009f97056
#
_entry.id   e000b8c1a2cb13893b0de0f009f97056
#
_cell.length_a   1.000
_cell.length_b   1.000
_cell.length_c   1.000
_cell.angle_alpha   90.00
_cell.angle_beta   90.00
_cell.angle_gamma   90.00
#
_symmetry.space_group_name_H-M   'P 1'
#
loop_
_entity.id
_entity.type
_entity.pdbx_description
1 polymer ?
#
loop_
_entity_poly.entity_id
_entity_poly.type
_entity_poly.pdbx_seq_one_letter_code
_entity_poly.pdbx_strand_id
1 'polypeptide(L)'
;GRGQAPGDEGYAELARAAFDCCARLLRMRALAILSAELGAGLRAGQAFEAAYAEAKRAGGTADFDDLIRWAERLLSTPGMGDWVRYKLDQQTDHILVDEAQDTNESQWRIVETLVAEYFAGEGASGRHRTLFTVGDFKQAIFGFQGTNPREFEKARAHFRRQAPGLRRAAEEAGLPERELPPDFLDLSVDLSFRSAPPILETVDRLLADLGPEALGLPALPNPHRSHHSTRPGSVALWCAY
;
A
#
# COMPACT_ATOMS: atom_id res chain seq x y z
N GLY A 1 17.37 42.40 -37.93
CA GLY A 1 17.80 41.86 -39.19
C GLY A 1 17.07 40.54 -39.45
N ARG A 2 16.34 40.42 -40.57
CA ARG A 2 15.81 39.15 -41.05
C ARG A 2 17.03 38.33 -41.53
N GLY A 3 17.42 37.30 -40.75
CA GLY A 3 18.44 36.40 -41.20
C GLY A 3 18.01 35.68 -42.47
N GLN A 4 18.81 35.79 -43.52
CA GLN A 4 18.64 34.98 -44.71
C GLN A 4 18.87 33.53 -44.33
N ALA A 5 17.94 32.65 -44.72
CA ALA A 5 18.16 31.22 -44.59
C ALA A 5 19.35 30.83 -45.45
N PRO A 6 20.27 30.01 -44.99
CA PRO A 6 21.39 29.54 -45.81
C PRO A 6 20.86 28.77 -47.01
N GLY A 7 21.42 29.02 -48.20
CA GLY A 7 20.99 28.41 -49.46
C GLY A 7 21.43 26.97 -49.66
N ASP A 8 21.86 26.27 -48.58
CA ASP A 8 22.24 24.86 -48.62
C ASP A 8 21.06 24.00 -48.20
N GLU A 9 20.61 23.11 -49.07
CA GLU A 9 19.48 22.18 -48.82
C GLU A 9 19.72 21.26 -47.61
N GLY A 10 20.98 20.94 -47.26
CA GLY A 10 21.34 20.12 -46.07
C GLY A 10 21.42 20.89 -44.77
N TYR A 11 21.41 22.23 -44.79
CA TYR A 11 21.65 23.04 -43.59
C TYR A 11 20.61 22.79 -42.46
N ALA A 12 19.34 22.68 -42.80
CA ALA A 12 18.29 22.50 -41.82
C ALA A 12 18.40 21.16 -41.07
N GLU A 13 18.82 20.11 -41.76
CA GLU A 13 19.05 18.78 -41.17
C GLU A 13 20.28 18.78 -40.28
N LEU A 14 21.38 19.37 -40.75
CA LEU A 14 22.59 19.49 -39.92
C LEU A 14 22.38 20.37 -38.70
N ALA A 15 21.64 21.45 -38.81
CA ALA A 15 21.30 22.31 -37.68
C ALA A 15 20.46 21.59 -36.65
N ARG A 16 19.46 20.78 -37.08
CA ARG A 16 18.65 19.94 -36.18
C ARG A 16 19.53 18.87 -35.51
N ALA A 17 20.32 18.15 -36.27
CA ALA A 17 21.23 17.13 -35.73
C ALA A 17 22.21 17.72 -34.70
N ALA A 18 22.76 18.90 -34.95
CA ALA A 18 23.64 19.61 -34.02
C ALA A 18 22.86 20.03 -32.76
N PHE A 19 21.67 20.57 -32.91
CA PHE A 19 20.79 20.92 -31.75
C PHE A 19 20.48 19.70 -30.91
N ASP A 20 20.06 18.58 -31.50
CA ASP A 20 19.73 17.36 -30.81
C ASP A 20 20.96 16.76 -30.11
N CYS A 21 22.12 16.84 -30.76
CA CYS A 21 23.39 16.42 -30.15
C CYS A 21 23.72 17.28 -28.92
N CYS A 22 23.62 18.60 -29.02
CA CYS A 22 23.83 19.50 -27.88
C CYS A 22 22.82 19.27 -26.75
N ALA A 23 21.56 19.11 -27.09
CA ALA A 23 20.53 18.80 -26.10
C ALA A 23 20.81 17.49 -25.36
N ARG A 24 21.24 16.46 -26.09
CA ARG A 24 21.64 15.17 -25.51
C ARG A 24 22.87 15.31 -24.60
N LEU A 25 23.90 16.03 -25.01
CA LEU A 25 25.09 16.27 -24.20
C LEU A 25 24.77 17.06 -22.91
N LEU A 26 23.89 18.05 -22.98
CA LEU A 26 23.43 18.80 -21.80
C LEU A 26 22.68 17.89 -20.82
N ARG A 27 21.79 17.02 -21.32
CA ARG A 27 21.10 16.01 -20.49
C ARG A 27 22.08 15.04 -19.85
N MET A 28 23.04 14.52 -20.60
CA MET A 28 24.06 13.61 -20.07
C MET A 28 24.90 14.28 -18.98
N ARG A 29 25.28 15.54 -19.19
CA ARG A 29 26.00 16.33 -18.17
C ARG A 29 25.16 16.52 -16.89
N ALA A 30 23.88 16.88 -17.03
CA ALA A 30 22.98 17.03 -15.90
C ALA A 30 22.81 15.71 -15.14
N LEU A 31 22.62 14.60 -15.86
CA LEU A 31 22.53 13.26 -15.26
C LEU A 31 23.84 12.84 -14.57
N ALA A 32 24.99 13.16 -15.12
CA ALA A 32 26.28 12.86 -14.50
C ALA A 32 26.47 13.62 -13.18
N ILE A 33 26.10 14.90 -13.13
CA ILE A 33 26.13 15.70 -11.89
C ILE A 33 25.14 15.10 -10.87
N LEU A 34 23.90 14.86 -11.28
CA LEU A 34 22.88 14.29 -10.42
C LEU A 34 23.30 12.92 -9.86
N SER A 35 23.88 12.04 -10.70
CA SER A 35 24.33 10.73 -10.26
C SER A 35 25.47 10.80 -9.25
N ALA A 36 26.36 11.78 -9.37
CA ALA A 36 27.44 11.99 -8.41
C ALA A 36 26.89 12.44 -7.04
N GLU A 37 25.95 13.39 -7.04
CA GLU A 37 25.29 13.88 -5.82
C GLU A 37 24.47 12.76 -5.15
N LEU A 38 23.66 12.05 -5.93
CA LEU A 38 22.90 10.91 -5.42
C LEU A 38 23.81 9.81 -4.88
N GLY A 39 24.92 9.51 -5.57
CA GLY A 39 25.90 8.54 -5.11
C GLY A 39 26.57 8.93 -3.79
N ALA A 40 26.84 10.22 -3.59
CA ALA A 40 27.34 10.72 -2.33
C ALA A 40 26.30 10.60 -1.21
N GLY A 41 25.06 11.00 -1.50
CA GLY A 41 23.93 10.88 -0.56
C GLY A 41 23.66 9.44 -0.13
N LEU A 42 23.67 8.50 -1.11
CA LEU A 42 23.47 7.07 -0.81
C LEU A 42 24.61 6.49 0.06
N ARG A 43 25.86 6.86 -0.19
CA ARG A 43 26.99 6.43 0.68
C ARG A 43 26.85 6.98 2.10
N ALA A 44 26.44 8.25 2.23
CA ALA A 44 26.19 8.84 3.53
C ALA A 44 25.05 8.13 4.26
N GLY A 45 23.95 7.81 3.54
CA GLY A 45 22.83 7.03 4.09
C GLY A 45 23.24 5.63 4.55
N GLN A 46 24.05 4.92 3.77
CA GLN A 46 24.59 3.61 4.15
C GLN A 46 25.47 3.68 5.40
N ALA A 47 26.34 4.70 5.47
CA ALA A 47 27.19 4.90 6.64
C ALA A 47 26.37 5.23 7.89
N PHE A 48 25.33 6.04 7.75
CA PHE A 48 24.39 6.35 8.83
C PHE A 48 23.65 5.09 9.30
N GLU A 49 23.11 4.30 8.37
CA GLU A 49 22.38 3.08 8.68
C GLU A 49 23.26 2.08 9.43
N ALA A 50 24.50 1.89 8.99
CA ALA A 50 25.46 1.02 9.68
C ALA A 50 25.78 1.51 11.10
N ALA A 51 26.01 2.81 11.29
CA ALA A 51 26.27 3.41 12.60
C ALA A 51 25.05 3.32 13.51
N TYR A 52 23.84 3.53 12.97
CA TYR A 52 22.59 3.41 13.70
C TYR A 52 22.33 1.96 14.17
N ALA A 53 22.54 0.99 13.28
CA ALA A 53 22.43 -0.43 13.62
C ALA A 53 23.42 -0.85 14.70
N GLU A 54 24.66 -0.32 14.67
CA GLU A 54 25.67 -0.57 15.71
C GLU A 54 25.26 0.05 17.05
N ALA A 55 24.78 1.30 17.04
CA ALA A 55 24.31 1.98 18.24
C ALA A 55 23.14 1.22 18.90
N LYS A 56 22.18 0.72 18.10
CA LYS A 56 21.08 -0.13 18.61
C LYS A 56 21.61 -1.41 19.24
N ARG A 57 22.54 -2.10 18.60
CA ARG A 57 23.16 -3.33 19.15
C ARG A 57 23.91 -3.05 20.46
N ALA A 58 24.70 -1.98 20.50
CA ALA A 58 25.45 -1.60 21.71
C ALA A 58 24.51 -1.20 22.85
N GLY A 59 23.39 -0.56 22.55
CA GLY A 59 22.37 -0.15 23.53
C GLY A 59 21.38 -1.26 23.91
N GLY A 60 21.39 -2.40 23.24
CA GLY A 60 20.39 -3.46 23.43
C GLY A 60 18.97 -3.00 23.12
N THR A 61 18.81 -2.05 22.17
CA THR A 61 17.52 -1.45 21.80
C THR A 61 17.07 -1.92 20.42
N ALA A 62 15.76 -1.90 20.19
CA ALA A 62 15.13 -2.18 18.91
C ALA A 62 14.11 -1.09 18.59
N ASP A 63 13.96 -0.75 17.33
CA ASP A 63 12.85 0.07 16.85
C ASP A 63 11.71 -0.80 16.28
N PHE A 64 10.61 -0.17 15.88
CA PHE A 64 9.44 -0.89 15.32
C PHE A 64 9.77 -1.62 14.02
N ASP A 65 10.67 -1.08 13.20
CA ASP A 65 11.07 -1.75 11.94
C ASP A 65 11.89 -3.01 12.21
N ASP A 66 12.70 -3.02 13.30
CA ASP A 66 13.40 -4.22 13.71
C ASP A 66 12.41 -5.31 14.13
N LEU A 67 11.37 -4.95 14.90
CA LEU A 67 10.35 -5.91 15.34
C LEU A 67 9.61 -6.53 14.16
N ILE A 68 9.23 -5.73 13.17
CA ILE A 68 8.57 -6.20 11.94
C ILE A 68 9.51 -7.16 11.18
N ARG A 69 10.75 -6.75 10.95
CA ARG A 69 11.75 -7.57 10.24
C ARG A 69 12.06 -8.88 10.99
N TRP A 70 12.13 -8.84 12.31
CA TRP A 70 12.37 -10.05 13.12
C TRP A 70 11.16 -10.98 13.10
N ALA A 71 9.94 -10.45 13.17
CA ALA A 71 8.72 -11.25 13.06
C ALA A 71 8.63 -11.92 11.69
N GLU A 72 8.82 -11.17 10.59
CA GLU A 72 8.84 -11.71 9.23
C GLU A 72 9.90 -12.81 9.08
N ARG A 73 11.13 -12.56 9.57
CA ARG A 73 12.22 -13.52 9.52
C ARG A 73 11.93 -14.77 10.35
N LEU A 74 11.38 -14.61 11.55
CA LEU A 74 11.02 -15.71 12.42
C LEU A 74 9.99 -16.63 11.75
N LEU A 75 8.92 -16.04 11.22
CA LEU A 75 7.83 -16.78 10.58
C LEU A 75 8.25 -17.45 9.26
N SER A 76 9.25 -16.91 8.56
CA SER A 76 9.80 -17.48 7.33
C SER A 76 10.94 -18.47 7.53
N THR A 77 11.46 -18.63 8.77
CA THR A 77 12.56 -19.55 9.04
C THR A 77 12.04 -21.00 9.08
N PRO A 78 12.56 -21.91 8.22
CA PRO A 78 12.13 -23.30 8.19
C PRO A 78 12.25 -23.98 9.58
N GLY A 79 11.25 -24.75 9.95
CA GLY A 79 11.17 -25.46 11.23
C GLY A 79 10.77 -24.56 12.40
N MET A 80 11.47 -23.47 12.65
CA MET A 80 11.12 -22.53 13.72
C MET A 80 9.83 -21.78 13.39
N GLY A 81 9.71 -21.26 12.17
CA GLY A 81 8.52 -20.58 11.69
C GLY A 81 7.29 -21.50 11.71
N ASP A 82 7.44 -22.75 11.30
CA ASP A 82 6.38 -23.75 11.32
C ASP A 82 5.86 -23.99 12.74
N TRP A 83 6.79 -24.13 13.70
CA TRP A 83 6.43 -24.31 15.11
C TRP A 83 5.72 -23.08 15.69
N VAL A 84 6.20 -21.86 15.38
CA VAL A 84 5.57 -20.61 15.85
C VAL A 84 4.18 -20.47 15.25
N ARG A 85 4.02 -20.68 13.94
CA ARG A 85 2.71 -20.66 13.28
C ARG A 85 1.75 -21.66 13.91
N TYR A 86 2.18 -22.91 14.11
CA TYR A 86 1.39 -23.93 14.79
C TYR A 86 0.93 -23.48 16.19
N LYS A 87 1.83 -22.86 16.98
CA LYS A 87 1.47 -22.36 18.32
C LYS A 87 0.47 -21.21 18.28
N LEU A 88 0.63 -20.26 17.37
CA LEU A 88 -0.29 -19.14 17.18
C LEU A 88 -1.64 -19.64 16.66
N ASP A 89 -1.63 -20.59 15.74
CA ASP A 89 -2.83 -21.20 15.17
C ASP A 89 -3.70 -21.89 16.24
N GLN A 90 -3.10 -22.47 17.28
CA GLN A 90 -3.83 -23.07 18.39
C GLN A 90 -4.59 -22.06 19.26
N GLN A 91 -4.23 -20.78 19.21
CA GLN A 91 -4.74 -19.74 20.10
C GLN A 91 -5.47 -18.62 19.39
N THR A 92 -5.36 -18.55 18.05
CA THR A 92 -5.88 -17.43 17.26
C THR A 92 -6.95 -17.93 16.31
N ASP A 93 -8.19 -17.55 16.56
CA ASP A 93 -9.32 -17.87 15.67
C ASP A 93 -9.66 -16.69 14.74
N HIS A 94 -9.41 -15.45 15.18
CA HIS A 94 -9.79 -14.25 14.46
C HIS A 94 -8.61 -13.30 14.36
N ILE A 95 -8.32 -12.81 13.16
CA ILE A 95 -7.33 -11.77 12.91
C ILE A 95 -8.07 -10.52 12.43
N LEU A 96 -7.79 -9.40 13.10
CA LEU A 96 -8.34 -8.10 12.78
C LEU A 96 -7.20 -7.17 12.36
N VAL A 97 -7.30 -6.61 11.15
CA VAL A 97 -6.36 -5.59 10.66
C VAL A 97 -7.12 -4.29 10.53
N ASP A 98 -6.80 -3.34 11.39
CA ASP A 98 -7.33 -1.98 11.34
C ASP A 98 -6.37 -1.06 10.60
N GLU A 99 -6.87 0.03 10.03
CA GLU A 99 -6.09 0.98 9.22
C GLU A 99 -5.24 0.28 8.14
N ALA A 100 -5.85 -0.68 7.45
CA ALA A 100 -5.17 -1.56 6.50
C ALA A 100 -4.45 -0.81 5.37
N GLN A 101 -4.88 0.43 5.04
CA GLN A 101 -4.22 1.30 4.06
C GLN A 101 -2.83 1.76 4.53
N ASP A 102 -2.57 1.76 5.84
CA ASP A 102 -1.29 2.16 6.43
C ASP A 102 -0.37 0.97 6.73
N THR A 103 -0.79 -0.24 6.35
CA THR A 103 -0.02 -1.46 6.49
C THR A 103 0.97 -1.62 5.35
N ASN A 104 2.26 -1.81 5.66
CA ASN A 104 3.31 -2.00 4.66
C ASN A 104 3.42 -3.47 4.20
N GLU A 105 4.24 -3.71 3.16
CA GLU A 105 4.40 -5.03 2.55
C GLU A 105 4.85 -6.11 3.54
N SER A 106 5.82 -5.81 4.43
CA SER A 106 6.31 -6.77 5.42
C SER A 106 5.25 -7.13 6.45
N GLN A 107 4.44 -6.17 6.86
CA GLN A 107 3.31 -6.42 7.77
C GLN A 107 2.25 -7.30 7.09
N TRP A 108 1.94 -7.04 5.81
CA TRP A 108 1.03 -7.90 5.06
C TRP A 108 1.56 -9.33 4.92
N ARG A 109 2.84 -9.52 4.67
CA ARG A 109 3.46 -10.86 4.63
C ARG A 109 3.33 -11.59 5.97
N ILE A 110 3.45 -10.88 7.10
CA ILE A 110 3.19 -11.46 8.41
C ILE A 110 1.73 -11.92 8.52
N VAL A 111 0.77 -11.07 8.16
CA VAL A 111 -0.66 -11.41 8.16
C VAL A 111 -0.94 -12.61 7.25
N GLU A 112 -0.47 -12.59 6.01
CA GLU A 112 -0.62 -13.68 5.04
C GLU A 112 -0.05 -15.00 5.59
N THR A 113 1.10 -14.95 6.24
CA THR A 113 1.74 -16.13 6.83
C THR A 113 0.91 -16.69 8.00
N LEU A 114 0.34 -15.82 8.83
CA LEU A 114 -0.49 -16.23 9.97
C LEU A 114 -1.84 -16.83 9.53
N VAL A 115 -2.41 -16.32 8.44
CA VAL A 115 -3.71 -16.83 7.94
C VAL A 115 -3.55 -17.94 6.89
N ALA A 116 -2.34 -18.28 6.47
CA ALA A 116 -2.11 -19.31 5.46
C ALA A 116 -2.75 -20.66 5.85
N GLU A 117 -2.66 -21.03 7.13
CA GLU A 117 -3.27 -22.24 7.66
C GLU A 117 -4.81 -22.21 7.62
N TYR A 118 -5.41 -21.00 7.67
CA TYR A 118 -6.86 -20.82 7.54
C TYR A 118 -7.33 -21.24 6.14
N PHE A 119 -6.47 -21.05 5.14
CA PHE A 119 -6.74 -21.35 3.74
C PHE A 119 -6.25 -22.73 3.30
N ALA A 120 -5.41 -23.40 4.08
CA ALA A 120 -4.93 -24.75 3.77
C ALA A 120 -5.97 -25.84 4.07
N GLY A 121 -7.02 -25.54 4.83
CA GLY A 121 -8.05 -26.52 5.21
C GLY A 121 -7.57 -27.59 6.19
N GLU A 122 -6.29 -27.58 6.58
CA GLU A 122 -5.67 -28.57 7.47
C GLU A 122 -5.71 -28.12 8.95
N GLY A 123 -6.27 -26.96 9.22
CA GLY A 123 -6.37 -26.42 10.58
C GLY A 123 -7.16 -27.35 11.50
N ALA A 124 -6.45 -27.96 12.43
CA ALA A 124 -7.03 -28.83 13.44
C ALA A 124 -8.17 -28.12 14.17
N SER A 125 -9.39 -28.60 13.98
CA SER A 125 -10.47 -28.34 14.95
C SER A 125 -11.70 -27.57 14.50
N GLY A 126 -12.32 -27.73 13.37
CA GLY A 126 -13.74 -27.32 13.21
C GLY A 126 -14.15 -25.92 13.78
N ARG A 127 -13.16 -25.04 14.10
CA ARG A 127 -13.38 -23.71 14.62
C ARG A 127 -13.53 -22.72 13.48
N HIS A 128 -14.52 -21.85 13.57
CA HIS A 128 -14.65 -20.74 12.63
C HIS A 128 -13.49 -19.77 12.77
N ARG A 129 -12.73 -19.58 11.71
CA ARG A 129 -11.62 -18.65 11.64
C ARG A 129 -11.95 -17.52 10.68
N THR A 130 -11.58 -16.30 11.01
CA THR A 130 -11.88 -15.14 10.18
C THR A 130 -10.67 -14.21 10.10
N LEU A 131 -10.50 -13.62 8.91
CA LEU A 131 -9.70 -12.43 8.71
C LEU A 131 -10.65 -11.27 8.42
N PHE A 132 -10.60 -10.23 9.22
CA PHE A 132 -11.38 -9.02 9.02
C PHE A 132 -10.43 -7.84 8.86
N THR A 133 -10.51 -7.14 7.73
CA THR A 133 -9.66 -6.00 7.44
C THR A 133 -10.51 -4.76 7.24
N VAL A 134 -10.12 -3.67 7.90
CA VAL A 134 -10.76 -2.35 7.77
C VAL A 134 -9.71 -1.36 7.28
N GLY A 135 -10.07 -0.60 6.28
CA GLY A 135 -9.20 0.44 5.73
C GLY A 135 -9.93 1.36 4.75
N ASP A 136 -9.41 2.55 4.59
CA ASP A 136 -9.90 3.52 3.63
C ASP A 136 -8.74 4.01 2.75
N PHE A 137 -8.72 3.61 1.49
CA PHE A 137 -7.70 4.02 0.51
C PHE A 137 -7.51 5.53 0.42
N LYS A 138 -8.55 6.32 0.65
CA LYS A 138 -8.52 7.78 0.58
C LYS A 138 -7.73 8.41 1.73
N GLN A 139 -7.56 7.68 2.83
CA GLN A 139 -6.81 8.12 4.01
C GLN A 139 -5.34 7.69 3.97
N ALA A 140 -4.94 6.89 3.01
CA ALA A 140 -3.57 6.43 2.88
C ALA A 140 -2.59 7.59 2.65
N ILE A 141 -1.54 7.67 3.46
CA ILE A 141 -0.43 8.60 3.29
C ILE A 141 0.69 7.85 2.57
N PHE A 142 0.84 8.11 1.26
CA PHE A 142 1.83 7.44 0.45
C PHE A 142 3.26 7.65 0.96
N GLY A 143 4.00 6.55 1.15
CA GLY A 143 5.40 6.57 1.59
C GLY A 143 5.62 6.83 3.08
N PHE A 144 4.58 7.10 3.85
CA PHE A 144 4.72 7.19 5.30
C PHE A 144 5.03 5.81 5.89
N GLN A 145 6.17 5.66 6.57
CA GLN A 145 6.66 4.36 7.10
C GLN A 145 6.70 3.23 6.06
N GLY A 146 6.94 3.56 4.79
CA GLY A 146 6.98 2.57 3.71
C GLY A 146 5.61 2.07 3.25
N THR A 147 4.53 2.74 3.65
CA THR A 147 3.17 2.38 3.25
C THR A 147 2.92 2.67 1.78
N ASN A 148 2.15 1.80 1.14
CA ASN A 148 1.70 1.95 -0.23
C ASN A 148 0.26 1.45 -0.31
N PRO A 149 -0.72 2.28 -0.67
CA PRO A 149 -2.12 1.89 -0.80
C PRO A 149 -2.33 0.66 -1.70
N ARG A 150 -1.42 0.45 -2.67
CA ARG A 150 -1.45 -0.71 -3.56
C ARG A 150 -1.25 -2.03 -2.82
N GLU A 151 -0.58 -2.03 -1.66
CA GLU A 151 -0.36 -3.26 -0.88
C GLU A 151 -1.69 -3.75 -0.26
N PHE A 152 -2.52 -2.84 0.21
CA PHE A 152 -3.88 -3.19 0.67
C PHE A 152 -4.72 -3.78 -0.49
N GLU A 153 -4.67 -3.20 -1.69
CA GLU A 153 -5.39 -3.77 -2.84
C GLU A 153 -4.84 -5.13 -3.29
N LYS A 154 -3.52 -5.33 -3.21
CA LYS A 154 -2.90 -6.64 -3.47
C LYS A 154 -3.37 -7.68 -2.46
N ALA A 155 -3.36 -7.35 -1.16
CA ALA A 155 -3.83 -8.23 -0.09
C ALA A 155 -5.32 -8.57 -0.29
N ARG A 156 -6.16 -7.57 -0.56
CA ARG A 156 -7.58 -7.75 -0.89
C ARG A 156 -7.78 -8.69 -2.07
N ALA A 157 -7.05 -8.48 -3.18
CA ALA A 157 -7.10 -9.35 -4.35
C ALA A 157 -6.58 -10.77 -4.06
N HIS A 158 -5.57 -10.91 -3.22
CA HIS A 158 -5.03 -12.19 -2.78
C HIS A 158 -6.09 -13.01 -2.03
N PHE A 159 -6.67 -12.45 -0.98
CA PHE A 159 -7.68 -13.15 -0.18
C PHE A 159 -8.98 -13.43 -0.96
N ARG A 160 -9.40 -12.51 -1.83
CA ARG A 160 -10.54 -12.73 -2.73
C ARG A 160 -10.34 -13.95 -3.65
N ARG A 161 -9.11 -14.24 -4.09
CA ARG A 161 -8.81 -15.42 -4.90
C ARG A 161 -8.76 -16.72 -4.08
N GLN A 162 -8.35 -16.63 -2.82
CA GLN A 162 -8.18 -17.83 -1.97
C GLN A 162 -9.51 -18.30 -1.34
N ALA A 163 -10.37 -17.39 -0.93
CA ALA A 163 -11.61 -17.71 -0.20
C ALA A 163 -12.52 -18.75 -0.91
N PRO A 164 -12.77 -18.67 -2.23
CA PRO A 164 -13.59 -19.68 -2.91
C PRO A 164 -13.03 -21.10 -2.87
N GLY A 165 -11.70 -21.24 -2.80
CA GLY A 165 -11.04 -22.54 -2.68
C GLY A 165 -11.34 -23.24 -1.36
N LEU A 166 -11.38 -22.47 -0.27
CA LEU A 166 -11.72 -22.97 1.06
C LEU A 166 -13.15 -23.49 1.13
N ARG A 167 -14.09 -22.71 0.62
CA ARG A 167 -15.50 -23.09 0.62
C ARG A 167 -15.70 -24.38 -0.19
N ARG A 168 -15.11 -24.46 -1.37
CA ARG A 168 -15.17 -25.67 -2.22
C ARG A 168 -14.58 -26.87 -1.51
N ALA A 169 -13.41 -26.75 -0.91
CA ALA A 169 -12.79 -27.85 -0.16
C ALA A 169 -13.66 -28.32 1.01
N ALA A 170 -14.30 -27.40 1.71
CA ALA A 170 -15.23 -27.73 2.80
C ALA A 170 -16.52 -28.41 2.30
N GLU A 171 -17.06 -27.97 1.16
CA GLU A 171 -18.22 -28.60 0.50
C GLU A 171 -17.86 -30.02 0.03
N GLU A 172 -16.69 -30.23 -0.57
CA GLU A 172 -16.18 -31.53 -0.99
C GLU A 172 -15.93 -32.48 0.20
N ALA A 173 -15.54 -31.92 1.36
CA ALA A 173 -15.40 -32.67 2.60
C ALA A 173 -16.75 -32.99 3.27
N GLY A 174 -17.88 -32.53 2.70
CA GLY A 174 -19.22 -32.81 3.19
C GLY A 174 -19.60 -32.05 4.45
N LEU A 175 -18.98 -30.90 4.72
CA LEU A 175 -19.37 -30.08 5.86
C LEU A 175 -20.78 -29.50 5.66
N PRO A 176 -21.59 -29.45 6.72
CA PRO A 176 -22.93 -28.87 6.64
C PRO A 176 -22.83 -27.34 6.37
N GLU A 177 -23.81 -26.77 5.68
CA GLU A 177 -23.86 -25.34 5.27
C GLU A 177 -23.46 -24.36 6.38
N ARG A 178 -23.90 -24.63 7.61
CA ARG A 178 -23.58 -23.79 8.79
C ARG A 178 -22.12 -23.81 9.22
N GLU A 179 -21.35 -24.78 8.72
CA GLU A 179 -19.92 -24.99 9.04
C GLU A 179 -19.03 -24.63 7.87
N LEU A 180 -19.62 -24.28 6.71
CA LEU A 180 -18.86 -23.82 5.56
C LEU A 180 -18.17 -22.47 5.87
N PRO A 181 -16.92 -22.30 5.45
CA PRO A 181 -16.25 -21.01 5.57
C PRO A 181 -17.05 -19.92 4.84
N PRO A 182 -17.16 -18.71 5.40
CA PRO A 182 -17.77 -17.60 4.71
C PRO A 182 -17.00 -17.26 3.44
N ASP A 183 -17.72 -16.82 2.41
CA ASP A 183 -17.11 -16.26 1.22
C ASP A 183 -16.38 -14.96 1.55
N PHE A 184 -15.55 -14.52 0.60
CA PHE A 184 -14.96 -13.20 0.68
C PHE A 184 -16.07 -12.14 0.58
N LEU A 185 -16.26 -11.40 1.66
CA LEU A 185 -17.22 -10.30 1.72
C LEU A 185 -16.48 -8.97 1.57
N ASP A 186 -16.80 -8.25 0.52
CA ASP A 186 -16.29 -6.91 0.24
C ASP A 186 -17.36 -5.89 0.59
N LEU A 187 -17.22 -5.28 1.76
CA LEU A 187 -18.23 -4.40 2.33
C LEU A 187 -17.77 -2.94 2.27
N SER A 188 -18.63 -2.07 1.81
CA SER A 188 -18.43 -0.62 1.83
C SER A 188 -19.33 0.03 2.87
N VAL A 189 -18.77 0.98 3.61
CA VAL A 189 -19.51 1.80 4.58
C VAL A 189 -19.50 3.24 4.09
N ASP A 190 -20.55 3.60 3.37
CA ASP A 190 -20.71 4.95 2.78
C ASP A 190 -21.38 5.94 3.75
N LEU A 191 -21.84 5.46 4.91
CA LEU A 191 -22.55 6.25 5.91
C LEU A 191 -21.59 6.76 6.99
N SER A 192 -21.39 8.08 7.05
CA SER A 192 -20.59 8.73 8.07
C SER A 192 -21.41 9.11 9.29
N PHE A 193 -21.03 8.60 10.46
CA PHE A 193 -21.59 9.00 11.76
C PHE A 193 -20.87 10.18 12.39
N ARG A 194 -19.74 10.59 11.82
CA ARG A 194 -18.86 11.66 12.36
C ARG A 194 -19.14 13.01 11.72
N SER A 195 -19.26 13.07 10.41
CA SER A 195 -19.21 14.31 9.63
C SER A 195 -20.61 14.79 9.22
N ALA A 196 -20.80 16.11 9.24
CA ALA A 196 -22.00 16.75 8.72
C ALA A 196 -22.02 16.77 7.18
N PRO A 197 -23.22 16.86 6.54
CA PRO A 197 -23.35 16.81 5.08
C PRO A 197 -22.43 17.78 4.32
N PRO A 198 -22.31 19.09 4.66
CA PRO A 198 -21.48 20.02 3.89
C PRO A 198 -20.00 19.65 3.82
N ILE A 199 -19.49 18.94 4.86
CA ILE A 199 -18.10 18.47 4.89
C ILE A 199 -17.94 17.32 3.89
N LEU A 200 -18.86 16.36 3.90
CA LEU A 200 -18.82 15.20 3.01
C LEU A 200 -19.01 15.60 1.54
N GLU A 201 -19.95 16.53 1.28
CA GLU A 201 -20.16 17.08 -0.06
C GLU A 201 -18.92 17.77 -0.61
N THR A 202 -18.18 18.49 0.26
CA THR A 202 -16.93 19.14 -0.14
C THR A 202 -15.86 18.10 -0.48
N VAL A 203 -15.75 17.03 0.32
CA VAL A 203 -14.81 15.92 0.05
C VAL A 203 -15.16 15.23 -1.25
N ASP A 204 -16.44 14.87 -1.45
CA ASP A 204 -16.89 14.17 -2.67
C ASP A 204 -16.66 15.02 -3.92
N ARG A 205 -16.88 16.33 -3.82
CA ARG A 205 -16.60 17.26 -4.91
C ARG A 205 -15.10 17.33 -5.23
N LEU A 206 -14.26 17.41 -4.21
CA LEU A 206 -12.81 17.39 -4.37
C LEU A 206 -12.31 16.08 -5.01
N LEU A 207 -12.85 14.93 -4.56
CA LEU A 207 -12.50 13.62 -5.13
C LEU A 207 -12.92 13.53 -6.61
N ALA A 208 -14.09 14.05 -6.96
CA ALA A 208 -14.59 14.11 -8.33
C ALA A 208 -13.71 15.01 -9.23
N ASP A 209 -13.27 16.15 -8.71
CA ASP A 209 -12.42 17.09 -9.44
C ASP A 209 -11.01 16.53 -9.70
N LEU A 210 -10.43 15.81 -8.72
CA LEU A 210 -9.13 15.17 -8.85
C LEU A 210 -9.15 13.95 -9.76
N GLY A 211 -10.25 13.21 -9.76
CA GLY A 211 -10.41 11.97 -10.49
C GLY A 211 -9.67 10.77 -9.89
N PRO A 212 -10.05 9.55 -10.28
CA PRO A 212 -9.52 8.32 -9.68
C PRO A 212 -8.02 8.12 -9.95
N GLU A 213 -7.52 8.54 -11.11
CA GLU A 213 -6.12 8.36 -11.50
C GLU A 213 -5.17 9.16 -10.59
N ALA A 214 -5.50 10.42 -10.29
CA ALA A 214 -4.71 11.26 -9.38
C ALA A 214 -4.70 10.72 -7.94
N LEU A 215 -5.74 9.98 -7.57
CA LEU A 215 -5.88 9.36 -6.25
C LEU A 215 -5.26 7.95 -6.19
N GLY A 216 -4.77 7.41 -7.32
CA GLY A 216 -4.28 6.04 -7.41
C GLY A 216 -5.36 4.98 -7.22
N LEU A 217 -6.63 5.32 -7.44
CA LEU A 217 -7.77 4.44 -7.26
C LEU A 217 -8.21 3.83 -8.61
N PRO A 218 -8.74 2.59 -8.62
CA PRO A 218 -9.29 1.98 -9.83
C PRO A 218 -10.59 2.66 -10.31
N ALA A 219 -11.36 3.25 -9.38
CA ALA A 219 -12.59 4.00 -9.63
C ALA A 219 -12.86 4.96 -8.47
N LEU A 220 -13.69 5.97 -8.69
CA LEU A 220 -14.15 6.83 -7.61
C LEU A 220 -15.04 6.02 -6.65
N PRO A 221 -14.91 6.24 -5.33
CA PRO A 221 -15.80 5.65 -4.34
C PRO A 221 -17.24 6.19 -4.50
N ASN A 222 -18.20 5.47 -3.91
CA ASN A 222 -19.55 5.97 -3.79
C ASN A 222 -19.57 7.29 -3.00
N PRO A 223 -20.50 8.21 -3.33
CA PRO A 223 -20.65 9.44 -2.56
C PRO A 223 -20.95 9.15 -1.09
N HIS A 224 -20.33 9.91 -0.21
CA HIS A 224 -20.53 9.76 1.23
C HIS A 224 -21.91 10.26 1.64
N ARG A 225 -22.50 9.61 2.63
CA ARG A 225 -23.76 10.04 3.23
C ARG A 225 -23.56 10.28 4.72
N SER A 226 -24.13 11.38 5.24
CA SER A 226 -24.15 11.64 6.67
C SER A 226 -25.31 10.92 7.34
N HIS A 227 -25.05 10.24 8.46
CA HIS A 227 -26.10 9.76 9.33
C HIS A 227 -26.92 10.93 9.92
N HIS A 228 -26.25 12.03 10.19
CA HIS A 228 -26.84 13.26 10.73
C HIS A 228 -27.22 14.23 9.60
N SER A 229 -28.23 13.89 8.79
CA SER A 229 -28.61 14.64 7.59
C SER A 229 -28.94 16.11 7.83
N THR A 230 -29.33 16.48 9.05
CA THR A 230 -29.70 17.86 9.42
C THR A 230 -28.61 18.58 10.21
N ARG A 231 -27.48 17.92 10.48
CA ARG A 231 -26.40 18.52 11.28
C ARG A 231 -25.74 19.67 10.48
N PRO A 232 -25.68 20.89 11.06
CA PRO A 232 -25.01 22.01 10.40
C PRO A 232 -23.49 21.75 10.34
N GLY A 233 -22.86 22.27 9.29
CA GLY A 233 -21.42 22.24 9.10
C GLY A 233 -21.01 23.33 8.13
N SER A 234 -19.74 23.69 8.15
CA SER A 234 -19.17 24.65 7.19
C SER A 234 -17.75 24.25 6.81
N VAL A 235 -17.38 24.56 5.58
CA VAL A 235 -16.02 24.43 5.06
C VAL A 235 -15.60 25.81 4.56
N ALA A 236 -14.44 26.28 5.00
CA ALA A 236 -13.88 27.55 4.56
C ALA A 236 -12.52 27.33 3.89
N LEU A 237 -12.33 27.91 2.72
CA LEU A 237 -11.07 27.93 1.99
C LEU A 237 -10.41 29.30 2.18
N TRP A 238 -9.16 29.30 2.62
CA TRP A 238 -8.36 30.49 2.76
C TRP A 238 -7.32 30.51 1.64
N CYS A 239 -7.29 31.60 0.89
CA CYS A 239 -6.22 31.78 -0.09
C CYS A 239 -4.88 31.95 0.64
N ALA A 240 -3.85 31.24 0.16
CA ALA A 240 -2.48 31.53 0.58
C ALA A 240 -2.09 32.91 0.02
N TYR A 241 -1.57 33.79 0.86
CA TYR A 241 -0.98 35.07 0.47
C TYR A 241 0.47 34.89 0.05
#